data_1c9a470d9e08d406f53b2ef0e37f366b
#
_entry.id   1c9a470d9e08d406f53b2ef0e37f366b
#
_cell.length_a   1.000
_cell.length_b   1.000
_cell.length_c   1.000
_cell.angle_alpha   90.00
_cell.angle_beta   90.00
_cell.angle_gamma   90.00
#
_symmetry.space_group_name_H-M   'P 1'
#
loop_
_entity.id
_entity.type
_entity.pdbx_description
1 polymer ?
#
loop_
_entity_poly.entity_id
_entity_poly.type
_entity_poly.pdbx_seq_one_letter_code
_entity_poly.pdbx_strand_id
1 'polypeptide(L)'
;TKSESWLQVMADVLGRELNVPVWGETSALAAAFWAALAAGRAGSMEEIRKWVHHSHACRPVPENKAVYERVYPLYTKLYQTAAGSFDDIARLQSDLASATEETD
;
A
#
# COMPACT_ATOMS: atom_id res chain seq x y z
N THR A 1 3.92 10.56 -1.15
CA THR A 1 2.55 11.15 -1.11
C THR A 1 2.67 12.64 -0.84
N LYS A 2 2.01 13.47 -1.71
CA LYS A 2 2.09 14.93 -1.59
C LYS A 2 0.95 15.53 -0.73
N SER A 3 0.05 14.70 -0.21
CA SER A 3 -1.10 15.13 0.57
C SER A 3 -0.86 14.87 2.06
N GLU A 4 -0.72 15.94 2.83
CA GLU A 4 -0.57 15.89 4.28
C GLU A 4 -1.80 15.25 4.96
N SER A 5 -3.00 15.55 4.46
CA SER A 5 -4.24 14.94 4.99
C SER A 5 -4.25 13.43 4.80
N TRP A 6 -3.76 12.93 3.66
CA TRP A 6 -3.66 11.50 3.42
C TRP A 6 -2.61 10.82 4.30
N LEU A 7 -1.47 11.47 4.51
CA LEU A 7 -0.44 10.98 5.43
C LEU A 7 -0.98 10.89 6.86
N GLN A 8 -1.76 11.89 7.30
CA GLN A 8 -2.38 11.87 8.61
C GLN A 8 -3.36 10.71 8.76
N VAL A 9 -4.24 10.50 7.77
CA VAL A 9 -5.16 9.35 7.76
C VAL A 9 -4.40 8.03 7.85
N MET A 10 -3.32 7.88 7.09
CA MET A 10 -2.49 6.66 7.12
C MET A 10 -1.84 6.45 8.49
N ALA A 11 -1.29 7.51 9.10
CA ALA A 11 -0.68 7.44 10.43
C ALA A 11 -1.71 7.03 11.49
N ASP A 12 -2.90 7.63 11.43
CA ASP A 12 -4.00 7.38 12.37
C ASP A 12 -4.55 5.95 12.26
N VAL A 13 -4.77 5.47 11.03
CA VAL A 13 -5.25 4.10 10.78
C VAL A 13 -4.22 3.07 11.23
N LEU A 14 -2.94 3.28 10.91
CA LEU A 14 -1.87 2.36 11.29
C LEU A 14 -1.49 2.48 12.78
N GLY A 15 -1.82 3.59 13.41
CA GLY A 15 -1.40 3.89 14.78
C GLY A 15 0.13 3.98 14.91
N ARG A 16 0.82 4.40 13.85
CA ARG A 16 2.28 4.46 13.77
C ARG A 16 2.75 5.78 13.18
N GLU A 17 3.89 6.25 13.67
CA GLU A 17 4.60 7.35 13.03
C GLU A 17 5.05 6.94 11.63
N LEU A 18 4.79 7.80 10.64
CA LEU A 18 5.20 7.65 9.27
C LEU A 18 6.31 8.64 8.95
N ASN A 19 7.45 8.13 8.54
CA ASN A 19 8.56 8.95 8.08
C ASN A 19 8.41 9.22 6.59
N VAL A 20 8.33 10.48 6.22
CA VAL A 20 8.13 10.91 4.83
C VAL A 20 9.50 11.12 4.16
N PRO A 21 9.81 10.38 3.08
CA PRO A 21 11.08 10.55 2.40
C PRO A 21 11.14 11.90 1.67
N VAL A 22 12.34 12.47 1.58
CA VAL A 22 12.62 13.69 0.81
C VAL A 22 12.31 13.49 -0.68
N TRP A 23 12.62 12.31 -1.19
CA TRP A 23 12.44 11.97 -2.61
C TRP A 23 11.00 11.57 -2.90
N GLY A 24 10.35 12.30 -3.83
CA GLY A 24 8.98 12.00 -4.24
C GLY A 24 8.82 10.67 -4.99
N GLU A 25 9.88 10.24 -5.67
CA GLU A 25 9.88 9.05 -6.53
C GLU A 25 10.57 7.86 -5.82
N THR A 26 9.92 7.32 -4.81
CA THR A 26 10.45 6.20 -4.01
C THR A 26 10.64 4.92 -4.82
N SER A 27 9.81 4.70 -5.85
CA SER A 27 9.95 3.55 -6.74
C SER A 27 11.24 3.62 -7.57
N ALA A 28 11.59 4.79 -8.08
CA ALA A 28 12.85 5.01 -8.81
C ALA A 28 14.07 4.80 -7.90
N LEU A 29 14.00 5.29 -6.66
CA LEU A 29 15.04 5.07 -5.66
C LEU A 29 15.24 3.58 -5.37
N ALA A 30 14.13 2.83 -5.20
CA ALA A 30 14.17 1.40 -4.97
C ALA A 30 14.80 0.66 -6.17
N ALA A 31 14.41 1.00 -7.40
CA ALA A 31 15.00 0.41 -8.60
C ALA A 31 16.50 0.68 -8.72
N ALA A 32 16.95 1.92 -8.46
CA ALA A 32 18.38 2.28 -8.44
C ALA A 32 19.14 1.50 -7.36
N PHE A 33 18.56 1.31 -6.18
CA PHE A 33 19.18 0.52 -5.12
C PHE A 33 19.30 -0.96 -5.50
N TRP A 34 18.27 -1.56 -6.11
CA TRP A 34 18.33 -2.93 -6.61
C TRP A 34 19.43 -3.11 -7.67
N ALA A 35 19.58 -2.16 -8.58
CA ALA A 35 20.65 -2.17 -9.56
C ALA A 35 22.04 -2.08 -8.90
N ALA A 36 22.20 -1.21 -7.88
CA ALA A 36 23.42 -1.09 -7.12
C ALA A 36 23.77 -2.38 -6.35
N LEU A 37 22.78 -3.04 -5.77
CA LEU A 37 22.93 -4.32 -5.07
C LEU A 37 23.40 -5.42 -6.07
N ALA A 38 22.73 -5.52 -7.21
CA ALA A 38 23.10 -6.49 -8.25
C ALA A 38 24.51 -6.25 -8.83
N ALA A 39 24.92 -5.00 -8.93
CA ALA A 39 26.27 -4.62 -9.38
C ALA A 39 27.35 -4.72 -8.29
N GLY A 40 27.02 -5.23 -7.10
CA GLY A 40 27.96 -5.33 -5.96
C GLY A 40 28.38 -3.98 -5.37
N ARG A 41 27.63 -2.89 -5.65
CA ARG A 41 27.86 -1.54 -5.11
C ARG A 41 27.22 -1.32 -3.75
N ALA A 42 26.27 -2.18 -3.36
CA ALA A 42 25.69 -2.29 -2.03
C ALA A 42 25.88 -3.72 -1.53
N GLY A 43 26.19 -3.88 -0.24
CA GLY A 43 26.53 -5.17 0.33
C GLY A 43 25.32 -5.94 0.87
N SER A 44 24.24 -5.25 1.24
CA SER A 44 23.01 -5.84 1.78
C SER A 44 21.79 -4.94 1.58
N MET A 45 20.61 -5.52 1.76
CA MET A 45 19.33 -4.79 1.68
C MET A 45 19.19 -3.70 2.75
N GLU A 46 19.80 -3.88 3.91
CA GLU A 46 19.75 -2.93 5.01
C GLU A 46 20.41 -1.60 4.66
N GLU A 47 21.33 -1.61 3.71
CA GLU A 47 22.02 -0.39 3.27
C GLU A 47 21.10 0.62 2.57
N ILE A 48 19.92 0.21 2.13
CA ILE A 48 18.92 1.14 1.59
C ILE A 48 18.59 2.27 2.58
N ARG A 49 18.69 1.99 3.88
CA ARG A 49 18.47 3.00 4.93
C ARG A 49 19.43 4.18 4.83
N LYS A 50 20.61 4.00 4.27
CA LYS A 50 21.58 5.07 4.04
C LYS A 50 21.19 5.98 2.87
N TRP A 51 20.37 5.47 1.96
CA TRP A 51 19.89 6.17 0.77
C TRP A 51 18.58 6.93 1.03
N VAL A 52 17.81 6.50 2.02
CA VAL A 52 16.52 7.11 2.35
C VAL A 52 16.72 8.22 3.37
N HIS A 53 16.54 9.46 2.94
CA HIS A 53 16.49 10.62 3.81
C HIS A 53 15.05 11.04 4.04
N HIS A 54 14.71 11.40 5.28
CA HIS A 54 13.36 11.79 5.66
C HIS A 54 13.27 13.33 5.77
N SER A 55 12.16 13.89 5.28
CA SER A 55 11.87 15.32 5.37
C SER A 55 11.23 15.67 6.71
N HIS A 56 10.24 14.88 7.11
CA HIS A 56 9.50 15.02 8.35
C HIS A 56 8.82 13.70 8.73
N ALA A 57 8.26 13.69 9.94
CA ALA A 57 7.46 12.57 10.43
C ALA A 57 6.01 13.01 10.65
N CYS A 58 5.06 12.17 10.25
CA CYS A 58 3.65 12.32 10.55
C CYS A 58 3.28 11.37 11.69
N ARG A 59 2.76 11.90 12.80
CA ARG A 59 2.41 11.13 13.99
C ARG A 59 0.91 10.89 14.05
N PRO A 60 0.47 9.71 14.51
CA PRO A 60 -0.93 9.44 14.72
C PRO A 60 -1.52 10.32 15.82
N VAL A 61 -2.76 10.76 15.61
CA VAL A 61 -3.57 11.44 16.62
C VAL A 61 -4.35 10.38 17.39
N PRO A 62 -4.18 10.24 18.71
CA PRO A 62 -4.80 9.16 19.50
C PRO A 62 -6.32 9.10 19.37
N GLU A 63 -6.99 10.24 19.30
CA GLU A 63 -8.44 10.37 19.17
C GLU A 63 -8.91 9.78 17.83
N ASN A 64 -8.21 10.09 16.74
CA ASN A 64 -8.51 9.58 15.41
C ASN A 64 -8.25 8.07 15.34
N LYS A 65 -7.13 7.61 15.90
CA LYS A 65 -6.80 6.18 15.98
C LYS A 65 -7.93 5.39 16.65
N ALA A 66 -8.46 5.88 17.77
CA ALA A 66 -9.56 5.23 18.48
C ALA A 66 -10.83 5.10 17.63
N VAL A 67 -11.09 6.06 16.74
CA VAL A 67 -12.21 5.97 15.77
C VAL A 67 -11.93 4.87 14.74
N TYR A 68 -10.73 4.83 14.16
CA TYR A 68 -10.37 3.82 13.15
C TYR A 68 -10.34 2.41 13.71
N GLU A 69 -9.95 2.20 14.97
CA GLU A 69 -10.04 0.91 15.65
C GLU A 69 -11.47 0.36 15.75
N ARG A 70 -12.46 1.25 15.75
CA ARG A 70 -13.89 0.85 15.72
C ARG A 70 -14.40 0.62 14.30
N VAL A 71 -13.87 1.34 13.32
CA VAL A 71 -14.27 1.23 11.90
C VAL A 71 -13.67 0.01 11.22
N TYR A 72 -12.42 -0.33 11.51
CA TYR A 72 -11.69 -1.40 10.84
C TYR A 72 -12.37 -2.78 10.92
N PRO A 73 -12.89 -3.22 12.08
CA PRO A 73 -13.64 -4.46 12.16
C PRO A 73 -14.91 -4.48 11.29
N LEU A 74 -15.57 -3.33 11.12
CA LEU A 74 -16.74 -3.22 10.25
C LEU A 74 -16.36 -3.36 8.78
N TYR A 75 -15.25 -2.74 8.37
CA TYR A 75 -14.69 -2.89 7.03
C TYR A 75 -14.35 -4.34 6.72
N THR A 76 -13.66 -5.03 7.62
CA THR A 76 -13.30 -6.44 7.48
C THR A 76 -14.55 -7.34 7.37
N LYS A 77 -15.54 -7.08 8.21
CA LYS A 77 -16.82 -7.82 8.17
C LYS A 77 -17.57 -7.60 6.85
N LEU A 78 -17.61 -6.37 6.35
CA LEU A 78 -18.22 -6.05 5.06
C LEU A 78 -17.54 -6.82 3.92
N TYR A 79 -16.21 -6.82 3.88
CA TYR A 79 -15.45 -7.56 2.88
C TYR A 79 -15.76 -9.05 2.93
N GLN A 80 -15.73 -9.67 4.11
CA GLN A 80 -16.05 -11.08 4.30
C GLN A 80 -17.48 -11.43 3.86
N THR A 81 -18.45 -10.53 4.11
CA THR A 81 -19.83 -10.71 3.69
C THR A 81 -19.98 -10.67 2.16
N ALA A 82 -19.21 -9.82 1.49
CA ALA A 82 -19.25 -9.63 0.04
C ALA A 82 -18.38 -10.64 -0.74
N ALA A 83 -17.48 -11.37 -0.09
CA ALA A 83 -16.48 -12.22 -0.74
C ALA A 83 -17.09 -13.23 -1.72
N GLY A 84 -18.18 -13.90 -1.35
CA GLY A 84 -18.87 -14.83 -2.23
C GLY A 84 -19.40 -14.19 -3.52
N SER A 85 -19.87 -12.95 -3.44
CA SER A 85 -20.34 -12.22 -4.62
C SER A 85 -19.20 -11.86 -5.57
N PHE A 86 -17.99 -11.65 -5.08
CA PHE A 86 -16.82 -11.41 -5.94
C PHE A 86 -16.44 -12.65 -6.73
N ASP A 87 -16.54 -13.84 -6.12
CA ASP A 87 -16.30 -15.11 -6.81
C ASP A 87 -17.36 -15.38 -7.89
N ASP A 88 -18.61 -15.05 -7.62
CA ASP A 88 -19.70 -15.18 -8.60
C ASP A 88 -19.51 -14.25 -9.80
N ILE A 89 -19.10 -13.00 -9.56
CA ILE A 89 -18.79 -12.03 -10.61
C ILE A 89 -17.60 -12.51 -11.46
N ALA A 90 -16.54 -13.03 -10.83
CA ALA A 90 -15.37 -13.54 -11.53
C ALA A 90 -15.72 -14.73 -12.43
N ARG A 91 -16.58 -15.65 -11.95
CA ARG A 91 -17.08 -16.78 -12.77
C ARG A 91 -17.88 -16.28 -13.96
N LEU A 92 -18.83 -15.38 -13.75
CA LEU A 92 -19.63 -14.81 -14.82
C LEU A 92 -18.76 -14.13 -15.89
N GLN A 93 -17.72 -13.38 -15.49
CA GLN A 93 -16.80 -12.76 -16.42
C GLN A 93 -16.03 -13.80 -17.26
N SER A 94 -15.60 -14.89 -16.64
CA SER A 94 -14.92 -16.00 -17.34
C SER A 94 -15.85 -16.68 -18.37
N ASP A 95 -17.08 -16.97 -17.98
CA ASP A 95 -18.07 -17.62 -18.84
C ASP A 95 -18.41 -16.75 -20.07
N LEU A 96 -18.57 -15.44 -19.86
CA LEU A 96 -18.82 -14.50 -20.96
C LEU A 96 -17.63 -14.36 -21.91
N ALA A 97 -16.41 -14.37 -21.39
CA ALA A 97 -15.20 -14.32 -22.22
C ALA A 97 -15.08 -15.58 -23.12
N SER A 98 -15.30 -16.76 -22.56
CA SER A 98 -15.27 -18.03 -23.31
C SER A 98 -16.34 -18.08 -24.41
N ALA A 99 -17.55 -17.59 -24.15
CA ALA A 99 -18.63 -17.55 -25.14
C ALA A 99 -18.33 -16.62 -26.32
N THR A 100 -17.49 -15.57 -26.11
CA THR A 100 -17.10 -14.64 -27.18
C THR A 100 -16.05 -15.25 -28.11
N GLU A 101 -15.15 -16.09 -27.58
CA GLU A 101 -14.09 -16.75 -28.36
C GLU A 101 -14.63 -17.88 -29.25
N GLU A 102 -15.78 -18.53 -28.92
CA GLU A 102 -16.39 -19.55 -29.72
C GLU A 102 -17.22 -19.04 -30.93
N THR A 103 -17.38 -17.71 -31.04
CA THR A 103 -18.25 -17.11 -32.09
C THR A 103 -17.45 -16.47 -33.24
N ASP A 104 -16.11 -16.39 -33.12
CA ASP A 104 -15.18 -15.93 -34.16
C ASP A 104 -14.47 -17.12 -34.86
#